data_e6a02644bddac2a3bc4a33cb385a1b46
#
_entry.id   e6a02644bddac2a3bc4a33cb385a1b46
#
_cell.length_a   1.000
_cell.length_b   1.000
_cell.length_c   1.000
_cell.angle_alpha   90.00
_cell.angle_beta   90.00
_cell.angle_gamma   90.00
#
_symmetry.space_group_name_H-M   'P 1'
#
loop_
_entity.id
_entity.type
_entity.pdbx_description
1 polymer ?
#
loop_
_entity_poly.entity_id
_entity_poly.type
_entity_poly.pdbx_seq_one_letter_code
_entity_poly.pdbx_strand_id
1 'polypeptide(L)'
;MKHIIIGGVAGGATAAARIRRTDEKAEIFLLEKGKYISYANCGLPYYIGGTIAEREKLFMQTPASFAKRFNIDVRVENEVIGIDTTKKRVEVRRADGSTYTENYDKMLLSPGASPVRPPLKGIEIEGIFTLRNIEDTDRIKEHISSHRIGSTVIVGAGFIGLEMAENLHRTGAEVS
;
A
#
# COMPACT_ATOMS: atom_id res chain seq x y z
N MET A 1 22.50 15.97 -2.36
CA MET A 1 21.54 15.78 -3.46
C MET A 1 20.19 15.44 -2.85
N LYS A 2 19.10 16.07 -3.34
CA LYS A 2 17.74 15.87 -2.83
C LYS A 2 16.99 14.84 -3.68
N HIS A 3 16.54 13.77 -3.06
CA HIS A 3 15.77 12.70 -3.70
C HIS A 3 14.33 12.72 -3.22
N ILE A 4 13.39 12.68 -4.15
CA ILE A 4 11.99 12.40 -3.84
C ILE A 4 11.64 11.00 -4.31
N ILE A 5 11.02 10.22 -3.44
CA ILE A 5 10.53 8.87 -3.72
C ILE A 5 9.02 8.88 -3.54
N ILE A 6 8.30 8.54 -4.60
CA ILE A 6 6.84 8.49 -4.61
C ILE A 6 6.39 7.04 -4.46
N GLY A 7 5.73 6.75 -3.34
CA GLY A 7 5.31 5.41 -2.92
C GLY A 7 6.27 4.76 -1.94
N GLY A 8 5.77 4.30 -0.82
CA GLY A 8 6.53 3.88 0.35
C GLY A 8 6.50 2.39 0.68
N VAL A 9 5.94 1.54 -0.19
CA VAL A 9 5.79 0.11 0.17
C VAL A 9 7.03 -0.69 -0.26
N ALA A 10 6.99 -1.44 -1.34
CA ALA A 10 8.11 -2.33 -1.70
C ALA A 10 9.26 -1.58 -2.41
N GLY A 11 9.00 -1.05 -3.61
CA GLY A 11 10.03 -0.44 -4.45
C GLY A 11 10.59 0.82 -3.83
N GLY A 12 9.73 1.74 -3.35
CA GLY A 12 10.17 3.01 -2.80
C GLY A 12 10.94 2.87 -1.50
N ALA A 13 10.46 2.06 -0.54
CA ALA A 13 11.17 1.81 0.71
C ALA A 13 12.54 1.17 0.47
N THR A 14 12.61 0.19 -0.44
CA THR A 14 13.88 -0.44 -0.82
C THR A 14 14.86 0.56 -1.45
N ALA A 15 14.37 1.39 -2.36
CA ALA A 15 15.19 2.41 -3.02
C ALA A 15 15.69 3.47 -2.02
N ALA A 16 14.81 3.96 -1.13
CA ALA A 16 15.16 4.91 -0.09
C ALA A 16 16.30 4.39 0.81
N ALA A 17 16.16 3.16 1.29
CA ALA A 17 17.20 2.50 2.09
C ALA A 17 18.50 2.30 1.29
N ARG A 18 18.41 2.01 -0.01
CA ARG A 18 19.58 1.83 -0.87
C ARG A 18 20.30 3.16 -1.12
N ILE A 19 19.57 4.22 -1.43
CA ILE A 19 20.16 5.56 -1.62
C ILE A 19 20.93 5.97 -0.36
N ARG A 20 20.36 5.81 0.82
CA ARG A 20 21.03 6.15 2.09
C ARG A 20 22.33 5.37 2.30
N ARG A 21 22.38 4.10 1.92
CA ARG A 21 23.61 3.29 2.05
C ARG A 21 24.69 3.69 1.07
N THR A 22 24.34 4.30 -0.07
CA THR A 22 25.28 4.74 -1.09
C THR A 22 25.68 6.19 -0.97
N ASP A 23 24.83 7.01 -0.33
CA ASP A 23 25.08 8.44 -0.07
C ASP A 23 24.50 8.81 1.30
N GLU A 24 25.37 8.85 2.30
CA GLU A 24 25.01 9.21 3.68
C GLU A 24 24.54 10.66 3.83
N LYS A 25 24.94 11.54 2.89
CA LYS A 25 24.62 12.97 2.90
C LYS A 25 23.39 13.31 2.05
N ALA A 26 22.81 12.33 1.36
CA ALA A 26 21.61 12.56 0.56
C ALA A 26 20.46 13.07 1.43
N GLU A 27 19.71 14.04 0.95
CA GLU A 27 18.42 14.45 1.49
C GLU A 27 17.35 13.59 0.82
N ILE A 28 16.61 12.80 1.59
CA ILE A 28 15.68 11.81 1.04
C ILE A 28 14.28 12.05 1.62
N PHE A 29 13.32 12.25 0.73
CA PHE A 29 11.90 12.36 1.04
C PHE A 29 11.17 11.14 0.48
N LEU A 30 10.39 10.47 1.30
CA LEU A 30 9.52 9.39 0.90
C LEU A 30 8.07 9.83 1.11
N LEU A 31 7.35 10.01 0.00
CA LEU A 31 5.97 10.47 -0.03
C LEU A 31 5.06 9.28 -0.31
N GLU A 32 4.16 8.99 0.62
CA GLU A 32 3.20 7.89 0.51
C GLU A 32 1.77 8.42 0.72
N LYS A 33 0.89 8.08 -0.22
CA LYS A 33 -0.52 8.51 -0.14
C LYS A 33 -1.31 7.81 0.95
N GLY A 34 -0.93 6.57 1.28
CA GLY A 34 -1.55 5.79 2.34
C GLY A 34 -0.95 6.07 3.71
N LYS A 35 -1.49 5.41 4.73
CA LYS A 35 -1.04 5.51 6.12
C LYS A 35 0.19 4.65 6.43
N TYR A 36 0.47 3.66 5.59
CA TYR A 36 1.44 2.61 5.89
C TYR A 36 2.51 2.52 4.81
N ILE A 37 3.72 2.26 5.26
CA ILE A 37 4.87 1.95 4.40
C ILE A 37 5.42 0.57 4.72
N SER A 38 6.25 0.04 3.83
CA SER A 38 7.08 -1.14 4.11
C SER A 38 6.32 -2.30 4.75
N TYR A 39 5.18 -2.68 4.19
CA TYR A 39 4.41 -3.84 4.62
C TYR A 39 4.45 -4.97 3.58
N ALA A 40 4.17 -6.19 4.04
CA ALA A 40 4.16 -7.40 3.23
C ALA A 40 2.89 -7.51 2.39
N ASN A 41 2.89 -6.97 1.16
CA ASN A 41 1.75 -7.09 0.23
C ASN A 41 1.33 -8.55 0.02
N CYS A 42 2.30 -9.46 -0.13
CA CYS A 42 2.03 -10.89 -0.30
C CYS A 42 1.49 -11.57 0.99
N GLY A 43 1.54 -10.90 2.13
CA GLY A 43 1.01 -11.39 3.40
C GLY A 43 -0.49 -11.13 3.59
N LEU A 44 -1.08 -10.25 2.79
CA LEU A 44 -2.47 -9.78 2.97
C LEU A 44 -3.50 -10.94 2.90
N PRO A 45 -3.47 -11.83 1.89
CA PRO A 45 -4.36 -13.00 1.84
C PRO A 45 -4.19 -13.93 3.06
N TYR A 46 -2.95 -14.12 3.51
CA TYR A 46 -2.63 -15.01 4.63
C TYR A 46 -3.08 -14.44 5.98
N TYR A 47 -3.10 -13.11 6.12
CA TYR A 47 -3.70 -12.46 7.28
C TYR A 47 -5.23 -12.56 7.25
N ILE A 48 -5.86 -12.42 6.08
CA ILE A 48 -7.30 -12.61 5.92
C ILE A 48 -7.69 -14.03 6.33
N GLY A 49 -6.98 -15.05 5.82
CA GLY A 49 -7.23 -16.47 6.13
C GLY A 49 -6.75 -16.93 7.52
N GLY A 50 -6.12 -16.05 8.32
CA GLY A 50 -5.70 -16.35 9.70
C GLY A 50 -4.36 -17.08 9.83
N THR A 51 -3.66 -17.40 8.74
CA THR A 51 -2.30 -17.97 8.77
C THR A 51 -1.32 -16.99 9.43
N ILE A 52 -1.44 -15.70 9.11
CA ILE A 52 -0.82 -14.61 9.87
C ILE A 52 -1.87 -14.16 10.89
N ALA A 53 -1.66 -14.47 12.16
CA ALA A 53 -2.65 -14.20 13.20
C ALA A 53 -2.68 -12.73 13.62
N GLU A 54 -1.53 -12.06 13.64
CA GLU A 54 -1.36 -10.71 14.16
C GLU A 54 -1.16 -9.72 13.01
N ARG A 55 -1.97 -8.66 12.98
CA ARG A 55 -1.91 -7.61 11.96
C ARG A 55 -0.55 -6.93 11.89
N GLU A 56 0.07 -6.77 13.03
CA GLU A 56 1.37 -6.11 13.21
C GLU A 56 2.50 -6.83 12.47
N LYS A 57 2.37 -8.14 12.26
CA LYS A 57 3.34 -8.94 11.49
C LYS A 57 3.36 -8.64 9.99
N LEU A 58 2.35 -7.92 9.49
CA LEU A 58 2.37 -7.41 8.12
C LEU A 58 3.38 -6.28 7.93
N PHE A 59 3.73 -5.54 8.98
CA PHE A 59 4.56 -4.36 8.88
C PHE A 59 6.04 -4.68 9.10
N MET A 60 6.85 -4.46 8.07
CA MET A 60 8.32 -4.59 8.20
C MET A 60 8.90 -3.40 8.93
N GLN A 61 8.37 -2.21 8.68
CA GLN A 61 8.76 -0.96 9.34
C GLN A 61 7.55 -0.04 9.49
N THR A 62 7.49 0.70 10.58
CA THR A 62 6.60 1.86 10.71
C THR A 62 7.23 3.10 10.06
N PRO A 63 6.47 4.15 9.69
CA PRO A 63 7.02 5.41 9.21
C PRO A 63 8.09 5.99 10.14
N ALA A 64 7.82 6.00 11.46
CA ALA A 64 8.73 6.52 12.46
C ALA A 64 10.02 5.68 12.59
N SER A 65 9.90 4.34 12.62
CA SER A 65 11.08 3.46 12.71
C SER A 65 11.94 3.55 11.45
N PHE A 66 11.32 3.65 10.28
CA PHE A 66 12.02 3.79 9.00
C PHE A 66 12.75 5.14 8.90
N ALA A 67 12.06 6.23 9.26
CA ALA A 67 12.64 7.57 9.30
C ALA A 67 13.87 7.62 10.21
N LYS A 68 13.75 7.09 11.42
CA LYS A 68 14.85 7.04 12.40
C LYS A 68 16.02 6.18 11.92
N ARG A 69 15.73 4.98 11.40
CA ARG A 69 16.75 4.01 10.99
C ARG A 69 17.58 4.50 9.82
N PHE A 70 16.95 5.15 8.86
CA PHE A 70 17.58 5.53 7.59
C PHE A 70 17.78 7.05 7.44
N ASN A 71 17.44 7.84 8.45
CA ASN A 71 17.50 9.30 8.39
C ASN A 71 16.82 9.86 7.12
N ILE A 72 15.54 9.49 6.94
CA ILE A 72 14.69 9.82 5.80
C ILE A 72 13.48 10.63 6.28
N ASP A 73 13.10 11.68 5.57
CA ASP A 73 11.84 12.38 5.79
C ASP A 73 10.70 11.54 5.18
N VAL A 74 9.96 10.82 6.04
CA VAL A 74 8.85 9.95 5.65
C VAL A 74 7.54 10.67 5.89
N ARG A 75 6.82 10.94 4.81
CA ARG A 75 5.53 11.63 4.85
C ARG A 75 4.44 10.71 4.33
N VAL A 76 3.69 10.10 5.24
CA VAL A 76 2.47 9.35 4.94
C VAL A 76 1.27 10.28 4.81
N GLU A 77 0.20 9.82 4.14
CA GLU A 77 -0.98 10.63 3.83
C GLU A 77 -0.62 11.93 3.05
N ASN A 78 0.41 11.81 2.21
CA ASN A 78 0.91 12.85 1.34
C ASN A 78 0.93 12.35 -0.11
N GLU A 79 -0.13 12.67 -0.85
CA GLU A 79 -0.30 12.22 -2.23
C GLU A 79 0.34 13.19 -3.20
N VAL A 80 1.24 12.70 -4.04
CA VAL A 80 1.75 13.50 -5.16
C VAL A 80 0.69 13.55 -6.26
N ILE A 81 0.19 14.74 -6.52
CA ILE A 81 -0.90 15.02 -7.49
C ILE A 81 -0.41 15.66 -8.78
N GLY A 82 0.81 16.18 -8.79
CA GLY A 82 1.40 16.82 -9.97
C GLY A 82 2.92 16.71 -9.99
N ILE A 83 3.49 16.62 -11.19
CA ILE A 83 4.95 16.56 -11.41
C ILE A 83 5.31 17.55 -12.52
N ASP A 84 6.16 18.54 -12.19
CA ASP A 84 6.77 19.46 -13.14
C ASP A 84 8.24 19.06 -13.34
N THR A 85 8.51 18.36 -14.41
CA THR A 85 9.88 17.86 -14.71
C THR A 85 10.82 18.97 -15.14
N THR A 86 10.31 20.06 -15.71
CA THR A 86 11.09 21.21 -16.14
C THR A 86 11.61 22.00 -14.93
N LYS A 87 10.76 22.24 -13.97
CA LYS A 87 11.11 22.95 -12.73
C LYS A 87 11.60 21.99 -11.63
N LYS A 88 11.65 20.69 -11.90
CA LYS A 88 12.03 19.65 -10.94
C LYS A 88 11.30 19.78 -9.61
N ARG A 89 9.98 19.84 -9.64
CA ARG A 89 9.15 19.90 -8.44
C ARG A 89 7.93 19.01 -8.54
N VAL A 90 7.44 18.59 -7.38
CA VAL A 90 6.18 17.88 -7.25
C VAL A 90 5.17 18.73 -6.48
N GLU A 91 3.90 18.58 -6.79
CA GLU A 91 2.79 19.09 -6.01
C GLU A 91 2.22 17.95 -5.16
N VAL A 92 2.05 18.21 -3.86
CA VAL A 92 1.65 17.21 -2.87
C VAL A 92 0.41 17.68 -2.15
N ARG A 93 -0.58 16.79 -2.04
CA ARG A 93 -1.81 16.99 -1.27
C ARG A 93 -1.74 16.20 0.03
N ARG A 94 -2.02 16.86 1.16
CA ARG A 94 -2.15 16.22 2.48
C ARG A 94 -3.55 15.66 2.70
N ALA A 95 -3.72 14.85 3.74
CA ALA A 95 -5.02 14.30 4.13
C ALA A 95 -6.08 15.36 4.44
N ASP A 96 -5.67 16.53 4.93
CA ASP A 96 -6.56 17.67 5.21
C ASP A 96 -6.98 18.46 3.95
N GLY A 97 -6.53 18.03 2.77
CA GLY A 97 -6.79 18.67 1.49
C GLY A 97 -5.84 19.83 1.14
N SER A 98 -5.00 20.27 2.07
CA SER A 98 -4.00 21.33 1.79
C SER A 98 -2.94 20.82 0.82
N THR A 99 -2.38 21.72 0.01
CA THR A 99 -1.31 21.38 -0.94
C THR A 99 -0.03 22.16 -0.63
N TYR A 100 1.09 21.57 -1.05
CA TYR A 100 2.39 22.21 -1.03
C TYR A 100 3.25 21.70 -2.19
N THR A 101 4.34 22.36 -2.46
CA THR A 101 5.31 21.93 -3.48
C THR A 101 6.62 21.53 -2.83
N GLU A 102 7.29 20.52 -3.43
CA GLU A 102 8.60 20.05 -3.01
C GLU A 102 9.52 19.96 -4.24
N ASN A 103 10.73 20.53 -4.12
CA ASN A 103 11.71 20.47 -5.21
C ASN A 103 12.57 19.20 -5.07
N TYR A 104 13.14 18.73 -6.18
CA TYR A 104 14.02 17.57 -6.20
C TYR A 104 15.19 17.73 -7.18
N ASP A 105 16.29 17.04 -6.91
CA ASP A 105 17.36 16.83 -7.90
C ASP A 105 17.07 15.57 -8.72
N LYS A 106 16.66 14.49 -8.03
CA LYS A 106 16.25 13.20 -8.63
C LYS A 106 14.96 12.70 -8.03
N MET A 107 14.16 12.03 -8.82
CA MET A 107 12.89 11.47 -8.40
C MET A 107 12.80 10.00 -8.80
N LEU A 108 12.19 9.20 -7.94
CA LEU A 108 11.84 7.80 -8.19
C LEU A 108 10.32 7.64 -8.10
N LEU A 109 9.73 7.05 -9.14
CA LEU A 109 8.30 6.73 -9.19
C LEU A 109 8.08 5.27 -8.82
N SER A 110 7.37 5.02 -7.72
CA SER A 110 6.99 3.69 -7.25
C SER A 110 5.55 3.68 -6.73
N PRO A 111 4.56 4.25 -7.48
CA PRO A 111 3.21 4.48 -6.99
C PRO A 111 2.39 3.19 -6.84
N GLY A 112 2.90 2.06 -7.32
CA GLY A 112 2.17 0.81 -7.37
C GLY A 112 1.05 0.82 -8.43
N ALA A 113 -0.01 0.05 -8.17
CA ALA A 113 -1.17 -0.06 -9.03
C ALA A 113 -2.45 -0.01 -8.17
N SER A 114 -3.57 0.27 -8.80
CA SER A 114 -4.90 0.15 -8.18
C SER A 114 -5.71 -0.93 -8.92
N PRO A 115 -6.55 -1.69 -8.21
CA PRO A 115 -7.46 -2.63 -8.86
C PRO A 115 -8.39 -1.90 -9.83
N VAL A 116 -8.62 -2.49 -10.99
CA VAL A 116 -9.63 -2.00 -11.92
C VAL A 116 -11.00 -2.49 -11.42
N ARG A 117 -11.92 -1.56 -11.21
CA ARG A 117 -13.33 -1.86 -10.98
C ARG A 117 -14.08 -1.59 -12.29
N PRO A 118 -14.47 -2.64 -13.03
CA PRO A 118 -15.18 -2.45 -14.29
C PRO A 118 -16.55 -1.80 -14.03
N PRO A 119 -17.10 -1.02 -14.97
CA PRO A 119 -18.40 -0.34 -14.80
C PRO A 119 -19.57 -1.32 -14.99
N LEU A 120 -19.63 -2.34 -14.14
CA LEU A 120 -20.69 -3.33 -14.13
C LEU A 120 -21.82 -2.91 -13.19
N LYS A 121 -23.06 -3.18 -13.58
CA LYS A 121 -24.21 -2.96 -12.71
C LYS A 121 -24.07 -3.81 -11.44
N GLY A 122 -24.15 -3.17 -10.28
CA GLY A 122 -24.06 -3.84 -9.00
C GLY A 122 -22.63 -3.95 -8.41
N ILE A 123 -21.60 -3.43 -9.08
CA ILE A 123 -20.22 -3.49 -8.59
C ILE A 123 -20.02 -2.78 -7.23
N GLU A 124 -20.94 -1.89 -6.86
CA GLU A 124 -20.93 -1.15 -5.60
C GLU A 124 -21.80 -1.80 -4.50
N ILE A 125 -22.33 -2.99 -4.74
CA ILE A 125 -23.10 -3.74 -3.72
C ILE A 125 -22.14 -4.09 -2.57
N GLU A 126 -22.66 -3.97 -1.34
CA GLU A 126 -21.95 -4.37 -0.13
C GLU A 126 -21.53 -5.85 -0.19
N GLY A 127 -20.33 -6.16 0.29
CA GLY A 127 -19.75 -7.50 0.19
C GLY A 127 -18.91 -7.73 -1.07
N ILE A 128 -18.82 -6.76 -1.99
CA ILE A 128 -17.91 -6.81 -3.14
C ILE A 128 -16.63 -6.04 -2.82
N PHE A 129 -15.52 -6.75 -2.76
CA PHE A 129 -14.22 -6.23 -2.37
C PHE A 129 -13.18 -6.36 -3.48
N THR A 130 -12.18 -5.49 -3.41
CA THR A 130 -10.90 -5.67 -4.08
C THR A 130 -9.82 -5.72 -3.02
N LEU A 131 -8.75 -6.46 -3.26
CA LEU A 131 -7.62 -6.56 -2.33
C LEU A 131 -6.39 -5.90 -2.93
N ARG A 132 -5.89 -4.83 -2.28
CA ARG A 132 -4.69 -4.13 -2.72
C ARG A 132 -3.79 -3.68 -1.58
N ASN A 133 -4.35 -3.20 -0.48
CA ASN A 133 -3.63 -2.56 0.62
C ASN A 133 -4.14 -3.05 1.99
N ILE A 134 -3.59 -2.48 3.05
CA ILE A 134 -3.95 -2.81 4.43
C ILE A 134 -5.41 -2.49 4.73
N GLU A 135 -5.89 -1.35 4.24
CA GLU A 135 -7.27 -0.91 4.46
C GLU A 135 -8.29 -1.84 3.79
N ASP A 136 -7.97 -2.34 2.59
CA ASP A 136 -8.80 -3.35 1.92
C ASP A 136 -8.83 -4.64 2.74
N THR A 137 -7.67 -5.05 3.23
CA THR A 137 -7.49 -6.25 4.05
C THR A 137 -8.29 -6.17 5.35
N ASP A 138 -8.22 -5.04 6.04
CA ASP A 138 -8.95 -4.80 7.28
C ASP A 138 -10.47 -4.88 7.03
N ARG A 139 -10.98 -4.24 5.95
CA ARG A 139 -12.40 -4.29 5.57
C ARG A 139 -12.88 -5.70 5.25
N ILE A 140 -12.09 -6.47 4.48
CA ILE A 140 -12.44 -7.86 4.15
C ILE A 140 -12.46 -8.71 5.42
N LYS A 141 -11.44 -8.59 6.27
CA LYS A 141 -11.36 -9.36 7.52
C LYS A 141 -12.48 -9.01 8.50
N GLU A 142 -12.81 -7.73 8.63
CA GLU A 142 -13.94 -7.25 9.43
C GLU A 142 -15.27 -7.84 8.90
N HIS A 143 -15.48 -7.81 7.59
CA HIS A 143 -16.67 -8.38 6.97
C HIS A 143 -16.80 -9.88 7.24
N ILE A 144 -15.72 -10.63 7.11
CA ILE A 144 -15.69 -12.07 7.40
C ILE A 144 -15.98 -12.34 8.87
N SER A 145 -15.43 -11.55 9.78
CA SER A 145 -15.61 -11.76 11.23
C SER A 145 -16.97 -11.33 11.76
N SER A 146 -17.59 -10.32 11.16
CA SER A 146 -18.90 -9.79 11.56
C SER A 146 -20.08 -10.53 10.93
N HIS A 147 -19.85 -11.29 9.86
CA HIS A 147 -20.86 -12.06 9.14
C HIS A 147 -20.46 -13.52 9.08
N ARG A 148 -21.44 -14.43 9.24
CA ARG A 148 -21.21 -15.85 9.01
C ARG A 148 -21.14 -16.09 7.49
N ILE A 149 -19.95 -16.07 6.92
CA ILE A 149 -19.74 -16.25 5.48
C ILE A 149 -19.88 -17.73 5.15
N GLY A 150 -20.95 -18.10 4.45
CA GLY A 150 -21.18 -19.47 3.97
C GLY A 150 -20.51 -19.74 2.63
N SER A 151 -20.53 -18.75 1.73
CA SER A 151 -19.96 -18.89 0.38
C SER A 151 -19.30 -17.59 -0.08
N THR A 152 -18.29 -17.72 -0.93
CA THR A 152 -17.55 -16.61 -1.53
C THR A 152 -17.29 -16.88 -2.99
N VAL A 153 -17.45 -15.86 -3.83
CA VAL A 153 -17.11 -15.92 -5.25
C VAL A 153 -15.85 -15.09 -5.49
N ILE A 154 -14.88 -15.65 -6.22
CA ILE A 154 -13.65 -14.96 -6.60
C ILE A 154 -13.65 -14.76 -8.11
N VAL A 155 -13.61 -13.49 -8.50
CA VAL A 155 -13.55 -13.12 -9.91
C VAL A 155 -12.11 -12.87 -10.33
N GLY A 156 -11.53 -13.81 -11.06
CA GLY A 156 -10.18 -13.77 -11.59
C GLY A 156 -9.22 -14.79 -10.94
N ALA A 157 -8.55 -15.56 -11.78
CA ALA A 157 -7.63 -16.63 -11.41
C ALA A 157 -6.15 -16.21 -11.48
N GLY A 158 -5.85 -14.94 -11.22
CA GLY A 158 -4.47 -14.48 -11.02
C GLY A 158 -3.95 -14.90 -9.64
N PHE A 159 -2.66 -14.66 -9.36
CA PHE A 159 -2.03 -15.04 -8.08
C PHE A 159 -2.84 -14.60 -6.85
N ILE A 160 -3.29 -13.33 -6.83
CA ILE A 160 -4.08 -12.82 -5.69
C ILE A 160 -5.39 -13.59 -5.56
N GLY A 161 -6.08 -13.88 -6.67
CA GLY A 161 -7.34 -14.64 -6.64
C GLY A 161 -7.14 -16.06 -6.12
N LEU A 162 -6.11 -16.76 -6.56
CA LEU A 162 -5.79 -18.11 -6.09
C LEU A 162 -5.39 -18.15 -4.63
N GLU A 163 -4.54 -17.22 -4.19
CA GLU A 163 -4.17 -17.08 -2.79
C GLU A 163 -5.38 -16.75 -1.89
N MET A 164 -6.29 -15.88 -2.37
CA MET A 164 -7.53 -15.58 -1.66
C MET A 164 -8.46 -16.80 -1.60
N ALA A 165 -8.57 -17.58 -2.70
CA ALA A 165 -9.38 -18.80 -2.72
C ALA A 165 -8.90 -19.79 -1.65
N GLU A 166 -7.60 -20.06 -1.62
CA GLU A 166 -7.00 -20.95 -0.62
C GLU A 166 -7.26 -20.46 0.81
N ASN A 167 -7.01 -19.17 1.05
CA ASN A 167 -7.11 -18.60 2.38
C ASN A 167 -8.56 -18.47 2.87
N LEU A 168 -9.51 -18.14 1.99
CA LEU A 168 -10.95 -18.12 2.33
C LEU A 168 -11.51 -19.52 2.55
N HIS A 169 -11.11 -20.50 1.73
CA HIS A 169 -11.50 -21.88 1.96
C HIS A 169 -11.07 -22.39 3.35
N ARG A 170 -9.89 -22.02 3.82
CA ARG A 170 -9.40 -22.34 5.18
C ARG A 170 -10.26 -21.75 6.29
N THR A 171 -10.98 -20.67 6.04
CA THR A 171 -11.95 -20.09 7.03
C THR A 171 -13.25 -20.89 7.10
N GLY A 172 -13.43 -21.91 6.26
CA GLY A 172 -14.63 -22.73 6.16
C GLY A 172 -15.68 -22.24 5.17
N ALA A 173 -15.36 -21.20 4.37
CA ALA A 173 -16.25 -20.74 3.31
C ALA A 173 -16.21 -21.68 2.10
N GLU A 174 -17.34 -21.88 1.44
CA GLU A 174 -17.41 -22.46 0.11
C GLU A 174 -16.91 -21.41 -0.90
N VAL A 175 -15.93 -21.77 -1.72
CA VAL A 175 -15.29 -20.84 -2.67
C VAL A 175 -15.56 -21.27 -4.11
N SER A 176 -16.02 -20.32 -4.94
CA SER A 176 -16.28 -20.51 -6.37
C SER A 176 -15.50 -19.52 -7.21
#